data_7670c183d684cf2271e096c083574033
#
_entry.id   7670c183d684cf2271e096c083574033
#
_cell.length_a   1.000
_cell.length_b   1.000
_cell.length_c   1.000
_cell.angle_alpha   90.00
_cell.angle_beta   90.00
_cell.angle_gamma   90.00
#
_symmetry.space_group_name_H-M   'P 1'
#
loop_
_entity.id
_entity.type
_entity.pdbx_description
1 polymer ?
#
loop_
_entity_poly.entity_id
_entity_poly.type
_entity_poly.pdbx_seq_one_letter_code
_entity_poly.pdbx_strand_id
1 'polypeptide(L)'
;MGWLFYTDRRVKTYADEKAEITRLCTFETDTRKTLLLKACKVGSTWYAAAKITNVDGSRVEDSAYVTDADGSITFGAVFLTRYDDGCWGYKDMEESAGPVESRAPLSLLALLSELKDPDSYAHAWRQRCRDWAAIPDYEEGDKIRLAAPVTLTDGSTCQIVTATHYRRGGKKRRCYRVAETGSLVRLSKSSLAGSQLLSSEKGEASPILAEFFAGRGADDAPP
;
A
#
# COMPACT_ATOMS: atom_id res chain seq x y z
N MET A 1 5.95 -20.84 9.86
CA MET A 1 5.32 -20.71 8.53
C MET A 1 6.41 -20.69 7.47
N GLY A 2 6.33 -21.55 6.45
CA GLY A 2 7.29 -21.66 5.36
C GLY A 2 6.81 -20.88 4.11
N TRP A 3 7.71 -20.71 3.14
CA TRP A 3 7.33 -20.26 1.81
C TRP A 3 6.68 -21.40 1.05
N LEU A 4 5.55 -21.13 0.40
CA LEU A 4 4.90 -22.03 -0.54
C LEU A 4 5.29 -21.58 -1.95
N PHE A 5 5.97 -22.45 -2.70
CA PHE A 5 6.42 -22.16 -4.05
C PHE A 5 5.55 -22.91 -5.06
N TYR A 6 5.11 -22.19 -6.08
CA TYR A 6 4.51 -22.78 -7.27
C TYR A 6 5.57 -22.99 -8.32
N THR A 7 5.67 -24.20 -8.81
CA THR A 7 6.53 -24.54 -9.95
C THR A 7 5.89 -24.17 -11.28
N ASP A 8 4.64 -23.71 -11.28
CA ASP A 8 3.95 -23.28 -12.49
C ASP A 8 4.55 -21.96 -13.01
N ARG A 9 5.43 -22.07 -13.98
CA ARG A 9 6.10 -20.94 -14.64
C ARG A 9 5.15 -19.97 -15.37
N ARG A 10 3.84 -20.26 -15.45
CA ARG A 10 2.83 -19.38 -16.06
C ARG A 10 2.48 -18.20 -15.18
N VAL A 11 2.73 -18.26 -13.86
CA VAL A 11 2.52 -17.12 -12.94
C VAL A 11 3.65 -16.13 -13.13
N LYS A 12 3.49 -15.21 -14.10
CA LYS A 12 4.50 -14.18 -14.44
C LYS A 12 3.96 -12.76 -14.43
N THR A 13 2.66 -12.61 -14.47
CA THR A 13 2.02 -11.31 -14.56
C THR A 13 1.21 -11.00 -13.30
N TYR A 14 0.85 -9.73 -13.13
CA TYR A 14 -0.07 -9.31 -12.09
C TYR A 14 -1.43 -10.05 -12.17
N ALA A 15 -1.91 -10.31 -13.38
CA ALA A 15 -3.17 -11.02 -13.60
C ALA A 15 -3.08 -12.48 -13.14
N ASP A 16 -1.96 -13.14 -13.43
CA ASP A 16 -1.71 -14.53 -12.99
C ASP A 16 -1.64 -14.62 -11.47
N GLU A 17 -0.90 -13.72 -10.82
CA GLU A 17 -0.84 -13.66 -9.36
C GLU A 17 -2.24 -13.45 -8.75
N LYS A 18 -3.04 -12.53 -9.33
CA LYS A 18 -4.40 -12.26 -8.87
C LYS A 18 -5.29 -13.48 -9.01
N ALA A 19 -5.19 -14.21 -10.12
CA ALA A 19 -5.94 -15.45 -10.36
C ALA A 19 -5.60 -16.50 -9.30
N GLU A 20 -4.31 -16.63 -8.98
CA GLU A 20 -3.83 -17.56 -7.96
C GLU A 20 -4.32 -17.20 -6.56
N ILE A 21 -4.25 -15.92 -6.15
CA ILE A 21 -4.81 -15.44 -4.88
C ILE A 21 -6.31 -15.69 -4.82
N THR A 22 -7.03 -15.51 -5.94
CA THR A 22 -8.46 -15.83 -6.03
C THR A 22 -8.71 -17.31 -5.76
N ARG A 23 -7.94 -18.20 -6.37
CA ARG A 23 -8.05 -19.64 -6.16
C ARG A 23 -7.79 -20.04 -4.71
N LEU A 24 -6.78 -19.44 -4.06
CA LEU A 24 -6.41 -19.70 -2.68
C LEU A 24 -7.45 -19.21 -1.66
N CYS A 25 -8.17 -18.14 -1.99
CA CYS A 25 -9.21 -17.54 -1.14
C CYS A 25 -10.63 -17.90 -1.57
N THR A 26 -10.82 -18.82 -2.53
CA THR A 26 -12.14 -19.27 -2.98
C THR A 26 -12.13 -20.78 -3.08
N PHE A 27 -12.66 -21.43 -2.05
CA PHE A 27 -12.73 -22.89 -1.98
C PHE A 27 -13.89 -23.30 -1.08
N GLU A 28 -14.28 -24.56 -1.21
CA GLU A 28 -15.32 -25.18 -0.40
C GLU A 28 -14.81 -26.50 0.18
N THR A 29 -15.15 -26.75 1.42
CA THR A 29 -14.94 -28.00 2.15
C THR A 29 -16.29 -28.57 2.53
N ASP A 30 -16.32 -29.75 3.16
CA ASP A 30 -17.58 -30.39 3.61
C ASP A 30 -18.39 -29.51 4.58
N THR A 31 -17.71 -28.61 5.31
CA THR A 31 -18.35 -27.82 6.37
C THR A 31 -18.34 -26.33 6.11
N ARG A 32 -17.37 -25.82 5.34
CA ARG A 32 -17.16 -24.37 5.15
C ARG A 32 -16.95 -24.01 3.70
N LYS A 33 -17.47 -22.85 3.34
CA LYS A 33 -17.23 -22.19 2.07
C LYS A 33 -16.49 -20.89 2.30
N THR A 34 -15.38 -20.69 1.61
CA THR A 34 -14.59 -19.46 1.61
C THR A 34 -14.72 -18.77 0.27
N LEU A 35 -14.99 -17.47 0.28
CA LEU A 35 -15.17 -16.67 -0.91
C LEU A 35 -14.33 -15.40 -0.83
N LEU A 36 -13.47 -15.18 -1.83
CA LEU A 36 -12.74 -13.93 -1.96
C LEU A 36 -13.71 -12.77 -2.25
N LEU A 37 -13.71 -11.75 -1.37
CA LEU A 37 -14.47 -10.52 -1.58
C LEU A 37 -13.64 -9.46 -2.30
N LYS A 38 -12.37 -9.32 -1.91
CA LYS A 38 -11.46 -8.32 -2.47
C LYS A 38 -10.02 -8.76 -2.36
N ALA A 39 -9.22 -8.46 -3.39
CA ALA A 39 -7.77 -8.60 -3.34
C ALA A 39 -7.10 -7.36 -3.95
N CYS A 40 -5.98 -6.94 -3.37
CA CYS A 40 -5.17 -5.83 -3.86
C CYS A 40 -3.69 -6.06 -3.56
N LYS A 41 -2.82 -5.56 -4.42
CA LYS A 41 -1.37 -5.65 -4.28
C LYS A 41 -0.77 -4.30 -3.91
N VAL A 42 0.06 -4.28 -2.86
CA VAL A 42 0.84 -3.11 -2.44
C VAL A 42 2.31 -3.51 -2.36
N GLY A 43 3.10 -3.03 -3.29
CA GLY A 43 4.49 -3.50 -3.45
C GLY A 43 4.53 -4.97 -3.86
N SER A 44 5.21 -5.81 -3.08
CA SER A 44 5.29 -7.27 -3.28
C SER A 44 4.25 -8.05 -2.44
N THR A 45 3.34 -7.36 -1.75
CA THR A 45 2.40 -7.99 -0.82
C THR A 45 0.98 -7.92 -1.38
N TRP A 46 0.29 -9.05 -1.39
CA TRP A 46 -1.13 -9.13 -1.64
C TRP A 46 -1.90 -9.13 -0.32
N TYR A 47 -2.97 -8.37 -0.29
CA TYR A 47 -3.94 -8.32 0.79
C TYR A 47 -5.29 -8.76 0.24
N ALA A 48 -5.95 -9.68 0.93
CA ALA A 48 -7.24 -10.21 0.55
C ALA A 48 -8.22 -10.14 1.73
N ALA A 49 -9.47 -9.87 1.44
CA ALA A 49 -10.59 -10.08 2.37
C ALA A 49 -11.38 -11.29 1.87
N ALA A 50 -11.50 -12.31 2.70
CA ALA A 50 -12.18 -13.54 2.36
C ALA A 50 -13.29 -13.83 3.39
N LYS A 51 -14.47 -14.15 2.89
CA LYS A 51 -15.66 -14.45 3.67
C LYS A 51 -15.80 -15.93 3.88
N ILE A 52 -16.05 -16.36 5.10
CA ILE A 52 -16.36 -17.75 5.48
C ILE A 52 -17.82 -17.86 5.84
N THR A 53 -18.49 -18.89 5.32
CA THR A 53 -19.82 -19.32 5.70
C THR A 53 -19.80 -20.82 5.98
N ASN A 54 -20.69 -21.31 6.83
CA ASN A 54 -20.92 -22.74 6.95
C ASN A 54 -21.84 -23.23 5.82
N VAL A 55 -21.57 -24.44 5.32
CA VAL A 55 -22.32 -25.04 4.19
C VAL A 55 -23.77 -25.29 4.57
N ASP A 56 -24.06 -25.65 5.83
CA ASP A 56 -25.38 -25.90 6.36
C ASP A 56 -26.17 -24.60 6.70
N GLY A 57 -25.60 -23.45 6.46
CA GLY A 57 -26.21 -22.14 6.73
C GLY A 57 -26.20 -21.73 8.21
N SER A 58 -25.62 -22.54 9.11
CA SER A 58 -25.42 -22.16 10.49
C SER A 58 -24.46 -21.00 10.65
N ARG A 59 -24.49 -20.31 11.80
CA ARG A 59 -23.55 -19.23 12.09
C ARG A 59 -22.14 -19.78 12.26
N VAL A 60 -21.17 -19.06 11.70
CA VAL A 60 -19.75 -19.39 11.90
C VAL A 60 -19.35 -19.00 13.31
N GLU A 61 -18.87 -19.97 14.08
CA GLU A 61 -18.24 -19.72 15.37
C GLU A 61 -16.72 -19.63 15.20
N ASP A 62 -16.13 -18.58 15.75
CA ASP A 62 -14.70 -18.33 15.71
C ASP A 62 -14.22 -17.73 17.03
N SER A 63 -12.98 -17.99 17.43
CA SER A 63 -12.41 -17.50 18.69
C SER A 63 -11.97 -16.03 18.60
N ALA A 64 -11.55 -15.56 17.41
CA ALA A 64 -10.96 -14.25 17.19
C ALA A 64 -11.98 -13.22 16.66
N TYR A 65 -12.95 -13.66 15.86
CA TYR A 65 -13.88 -12.78 15.15
C TYR A 65 -15.28 -12.78 15.74
N VAL A 66 -15.92 -11.61 15.71
CA VAL A 66 -17.36 -11.50 15.92
C VAL A 66 -18.06 -11.93 14.64
N THR A 67 -19.05 -12.83 14.78
CA THR A 67 -19.84 -13.28 13.64
C THR A 67 -20.74 -12.16 13.15
N ASP A 68 -20.69 -11.87 11.87
CA ASP A 68 -21.51 -10.85 11.21
C ASP A 68 -23.00 -11.16 11.30
N ALA A 69 -23.87 -10.20 11.02
CA ALA A 69 -25.33 -10.34 11.13
C ALA A 69 -25.87 -11.46 10.24
N ASP A 70 -25.25 -11.72 9.10
CA ASP A 70 -25.61 -12.81 8.16
C ASP A 70 -25.05 -14.19 8.54
N GLY A 71 -24.45 -14.31 9.71
CA GLY A 71 -23.90 -15.58 10.20
C GLY A 71 -22.50 -15.91 9.69
N SER A 72 -21.87 -15.07 8.92
CA SER A 72 -20.52 -15.27 8.36
C SER A 72 -19.45 -14.59 9.20
N ILE A 73 -18.18 -14.82 8.84
CA ILE A 73 -17.05 -13.98 9.21
C ILE A 73 -16.28 -13.59 7.96
N THR A 74 -15.64 -12.41 7.99
CA THR A 74 -14.71 -11.97 6.95
C THR A 74 -13.34 -11.70 7.58
N PHE A 75 -12.33 -12.42 7.17
CA PHE A 75 -10.98 -12.30 7.68
C PHE A 75 -10.02 -11.72 6.64
N GLY A 76 -8.89 -11.17 7.09
CA GLY A 76 -7.81 -10.69 6.25
C GLY A 76 -6.78 -11.78 5.98
N ALA A 77 -6.44 -12.00 4.72
CA ALA A 77 -5.32 -12.85 4.32
C ALA A 77 -4.20 -11.99 3.70
N VAL A 78 -2.95 -12.32 4.02
CA VAL A 78 -1.77 -11.60 3.55
C VAL A 78 -0.85 -12.59 2.86
N PHE A 79 -0.50 -12.29 1.60
CA PHE A 79 0.41 -13.12 0.81
C PHE A 79 1.65 -12.30 0.46
N LEU A 80 2.78 -12.73 0.97
CA LEU A 80 4.08 -12.21 0.59
C LEU A 80 4.55 -12.93 -0.66
N THR A 81 4.61 -12.23 -1.79
CA THR A 81 5.00 -12.82 -3.05
C THR A 81 6.46 -12.52 -3.39
N ARG A 82 7.14 -13.48 -3.97
CA ARG A 82 8.47 -13.32 -4.54
C ARG A 82 8.66 -14.24 -5.74
N TYR A 83 9.61 -13.87 -6.59
CA TYR A 83 10.15 -14.73 -7.63
C TYR A 83 11.55 -15.13 -7.23
N ASP A 84 11.85 -16.43 -7.34
CA ASP A 84 13.15 -16.99 -7.03
C ASP A 84 13.46 -18.10 -8.04
N ASP A 85 14.63 -18.09 -8.65
CA ASP A 85 15.09 -19.04 -9.67
C ASP A 85 14.06 -19.31 -10.79
N GLY A 86 13.32 -18.27 -11.18
CA GLY A 86 12.27 -18.36 -12.20
C GLY A 86 10.95 -18.96 -11.71
N CYS A 87 10.84 -19.26 -10.42
CA CYS A 87 9.62 -19.71 -9.77
C CYS A 87 8.91 -18.56 -9.07
N TRP A 88 7.60 -18.54 -9.12
CA TRP A 88 6.78 -17.70 -8.27
C TRP A 88 6.42 -18.43 -7.00
N GLY A 89 6.48 -17.72 -5.88
CA GLY A 89 6.11 -18.24 -4.58
C GLY A 89 5.37 -17.23 -3.74
N TYR A 90 4.71 -17.70 -2.72
CA TYR A 90 4.07 -16.86 -1.72
C TYR A 90 4.20 -17.46 -0.32
N LYS A 91 4.05 -16.61 0.66
CA LYS A 91 3.87 -16.97 2.06
C LYS A 91 2.49 -16.46 2.46
N ASP A 92 1.59 -17.37 2.79
CA ASP A 92 0.27 -17.04 3.27
C ASP A 92 0.25 -16.84 4.78
N MET A 93 -0.51 -15.88 5.22
CA MET A 93 -0.76 -15.57 6.62
C MET A 93 -2.16 -14.97 6.74
N GLU A 94 -2.88 -15.36 7.76
CA GLU A 94 -4.04 -14.60 8.21
C GLU A 94 -3.57 -13.41 9.05
N GLU A 95 -4.36 -12.35 9.11
CA GLU A 95 -4.04 -11.20 9.95
C GLU A 95 -3.85 -11.57 11.44
N SER A 96 -4.53 -12.62 11.91
CA SER A 96 -4.38 -13.16 13.27
C SER A 96 -3.09 -13.94 13.48
N ALA A 97 -2.44 -14.40 12.42
CA ALA A 97 -1.21 -15.20 12.49
C ALA A 97 0.09 -14.37 12.48
N GLY A 98 -0.03 -13.04 12.49
CA GLY A 98 1.09 -12.15 12.69
C GLY A 98 1.86 -11.74 11.44
N PRO A 99 1.20 -11.21 10.36
CA PRO A 99 1.92 -10.59 9.25
C PRO A 99 2.62 -9.31 9.72
N VAL A 100 3.87 -9.13 9.30
CA VAL A 100 4.62 -7.88 9.57
C VAL A 100 4.23 -6.76 8.61
N GLU A 101 3.80 -7.12 7.39
CA GLU A 101 3.33 -6.20 6.38
C GLU A 101 1.97 -5.64 6.76
N SER A 102 1.93 -4.33 7.02
CA SER A 102 0.74 -3.61 7.49
C SER A 102 0.43 -2.41 6.58
N ARG A 103 0.14 -2.69 5.30
CA ARG A 103 -0.18 -1.69 4.28
C ARG A 103 -1.51 -2.00 3.56
N ALA A 104 -2.38 -2.77 4.21
CA ALA A 104 -3.68 -3.09 3.64
C ALA A 104 -4.49 -1.79 3.45
N PRO A 105 -5.13 -1.59 2.29
CA PRO A 105 -5.96 -0.41 2.05
C PRO A 105 -7.17 -0.36 3.00
N LEU A 106 -7.57 0.85 3.41
CA LEU A 106 -8.73 1.06 4.27
C LEU A 106 -10.01 0.41 3.71
N SER A 107 -10.17 0.44 2.38
CA SER A 107 -11.29 -0.19 1.70
C SER A 107 -11.30 -1.72 1.72
N LEU A 108 -10.21 -2.35 2.14
CA LEU A 108 -10.15 -3.77 2.44
C LEU A 108 -10.43 -4.00 3.92
N LEU A 109 -9.82 -3.20 4.81
CA LEU A 109 -10.06 -3.29 6.25
C LEU A 109 -11.54 -3.11 6.62
N ALA A 110 -12.27 -2.28 5.87
CA ALA A 110 -13.70 -2.05 6.05
C ALA A 110 -14.59 -3.25 5.74
N LEU A 111 -14.05 -4.29 5.12
CA LEU A 111 -14.78 -5.54 4.84
C LEU A 111 -14.61 -6.57 5.95
N LEU A 112 -13.62 -6.41 6.82
CA LEU A 112 -13.26 -7.40 7.82
C LEU A 112 -14.23 -7.37 8.99
N SER A 113 -14.66 -8.55 9.46
CA SER A 113 -15.48 -8.70 10.66
C SER A 113 -14.78 -8.11 11.88
N GLU A 114 -15.54 -7.69 12.86
CA GLU A 114 -15.03 -7.15 14.12
C GLU A 114 -14.24 -8.23 14.90
N LEU A 115 -13.23 -7.79 15.64
CA LEU A 115 -12.42 -8.66 16.49
C LEU A 115 -12.97 -8.67 17.91
N LYS A 116 -12.98 -9.84 18.53
CA LYS A 116 -13.43 -10.01 19.93
C LYS A 116 -12.45 -9.43 20.93
N ASP A 117 -11.15 -9.56 20.64
CA ASP A 117 -10.07 -9.12 21.53
C ASP A 117 -9.42 -7.84 21.00
N PRO A 118 -9.59 -6.69 21.69
CA PRO A 118 -8.98 -5.42 21.29
C PRO A 118 -7.45 -5.42 21.46
N ASP A 119 -6.90 -6.29 22.29
CA ASP A 119 -5.46 -6.40 22.56
C ASP A 119 -4.78 -7.43 21.65
N SER A 120 -5.54 -8.04 20.74
CA SER A 120 -5.01 -9.04 19.80
C SER A 120 -4.01 -8.47 18.82
N TYR A 121 -3.12 -9.33 18.33
CA TYR A 121 -2.20 -8.98 17.26
C TYR A 121 -2.94 -8.46 16.01
N ALA A 122 -4.08 -9.06 15.68
CA ALA A 122 -4.90 -8.65 14.54
C ALA A 122 -5.39 -7.20 14.70
N HIS A 123 -5.85 -6.82 15.89
CA HIS A 123 -6.26 -5.45 16.17
C HIS A 123 -5.08 -4.47 15.99
N ALA A 124 -3.93 -4.79 16.58
CA ALA A 124 -2.71 -4.00 16.43
C ALA A 124 -2.25 -3.93 14.96
N TRP A 125 -2.38 -5.02 14.18
CA TRP A 125 -2.06 -5.04 12.76
C TRP A 125 -3.01 -4.12 11.96
N ARG A 126 -4.32 -4.18 12.21
CA ARG A 126 -5.31 -3.28 11.57
C ARG A 126 -5.01 -1.82 11.91
N GLN A 127 -4.61 -1.53 13.14
CA GLN A 127 -4.24 -0.17 13.53
C GLN A 127 -2.99 0.31 12.77
N ARG A 128 -1.94 -0.51 12.67
CA ARG A 128 -0.76 -0.18 11.83
C ARG A 128 -1.11 0.08 10.37
N CYS A 129 -2.09 -0.66 9.82
CA CYS A 129 -2.57 -0.39 8.46
C CYS A 129 -3.27 0.97 8.35
N ARG A 130 -4.07 1.36 9.35
CA ARG A 130 -4.72 2.68 9.41
C ARG A 130 -3.67 3.79 9.53
N ASP A 131 -2.71 3.62 10.42
CA ASP A 131 -1.61 4.58 10.61
C ASP A 131 -0.81 4.76 9.32
N TRP A 132 -0.50 3.67 8.62
CA TRP A 132 0.13 3.73 7.31
C TRP A 132 -0.71 4.49 6.28
N ALA A 133 -2.01 4.23 6.24
CA ALA A 133 -2.91 4.91 5.31
C ALA A 133 -3.07 6.40 5.63
N ALA A 134 -2.96 6.77 6.90
CA ALA A 134 -3.05 8.15 7.36
C ALA A 134 -1.81 9.00 7.02
N ILE A 135 -0.68 8.38 6.64
CA ILE A 135 0.51 9.13 6.22
C ILE A 135 0.21 9.89 4.93
N PRO A 136 0.33 11.22 4.91
CA PRO A 136 -0.02 12.03 3.74
C PRO A 136 0.81 11.67 2.50
N ASP A 137 0.17 11.78 1.33
CA ASP A 137 0.86 11.81 0.06
C ASP A 137 1.07 13.26 -0.36
N TYR A 138 2.31 13.72 -0.29
CA TYR A 138 2.69 15.08 -0.66
C TYR A 138 2.84 15.22 -2.17
N GLU A 139 2.47 16.39 -2.70
CA GLU A 139 2.64 16.73 -4.11
C GLU A 139 3.96 17.46 -4.37
N GLU A 140 4.32 17.62 -5.65
CA GLU A 140 5.51 18.36 -6.05
C GLU A 140 5.36 19.84 -5.65
N GLY A 141 6.38 20.40 -5.00
CA GLY A 141 6.37 21.75 -4.44
C GLY A 141 5.92 21.83 -2.98
N ASP A 142 5.36 20.77 -2.41
CA ASP A 142 4.97 20.77 -1.00
C ASP A 142 6.20 20.84 -0.09
N LYS A 143 6.27 21.87 0.75
CA LYS A 143 7.29 22.05 1.77
C LYS A 143 6.82 21.41 3.07
N ILE A 144 7.62 20.50 3.60
CA ILE A 144 7.23 19.56 4.65
C ILE A 144 8.20 19.65 5.81
N ARG A 145 7.68 19.69 7.02
CA ARG A 145 8.45 19.47 8.25
C ARG A 145 8.29 18.01 8.67
N LEU A 146 9.39 17.28 8.75
CA LEU A 146 9.42 15.91 9.25
C LEU A 146 9.19 15.90 10.76
N ALA A 147 8.53 14.87 11.29
CA ALA A 147 8.28 14.70 12.71
C ALA A 147 9.59 14.52 13.50
N ALA A 148 10.56 13.84 12.91
CA ALA A 148 11.91 13.68 13.45
C ALA A 148 12.96 14.03 12.37
N PRO A 149 14.13 14.57 12.77
CA PRO A 149 15.23 14.78 11.82
C PRO A 149 15.69 13.47 11.19
N VAL A 150 16.00 13.54 9.90
CA VAL A 150 16.58 12.40 9.15
C VAL A 150 18.07 12.66 8.95
N THR A 151 18.90 11.69 9.31
CA THR A 151 20.34 11.73 9.07
C THR A 151 20.62 11.40 7.61
N LEU A 152 21.39 12.26 6.96
CA LEU A 152 21.83 12.09 5.59
C LEU A 152 23.12 11.25 5.51
N THR A 153 23.49 10.84 4.30
CA THR A 153 24.70 10.02 4.07
C THR A 153 26.00 10.71 4.41
N ASP A 154 26.02 12.04 4.44
CA ASP A 154 27.16 12.88 4.85
C ASP A 154 27.21 13.13 6.37
N GLY A 155 26.30 12.52 7.14
CA GLY A 155 26.19 12.70 8.59
C GLY A 155 25.41 13.95 9.02
N SER A 156 25.03 14.83 8.11
CA SER A 156 24.18 15.97 8.42
C SER A 156 22.74 15.52 8.69
N THR A 157 21.95 16.37 9.35
CA THR A 157 20.53 16.10 9.62
C THR A 157 19.66 17.11 8.90
N CYS A 158 18.49 16.69 8.45
CA CYS A 158 17.47 17.59 7.91
C CYS A 158 16.11 17.33 8.54
N GLN A 159 15.31 18.37 8.67
CA GLN A 159 13.95 18.30 9.17
C GLN A 159 12.95 18.96 8.22
N ILE A 160 13.41 19.82 7.33
CA ILE A 160 12.57 20.51 6.35
C ILE A 160 12.98 20.06 4.95
N VAL A 161 12.00 19.58 4.19
CA VAL A 161 12.19 19.10 2.83
C VAL A 161 11.07 19.60 1.91
N THR A 162 11.37 19.70 0.62
CA THR A 162 10.36 19.98 -0.42
C THR A 162 10.18 18.76 -1.30
N ALA A 163 8.94 18.31 -1.48
CA ALA A 163 8.63 17.21 -2.36
C ALA A 163 8.94 17.57 -3.82
N THR A 164 9.67 16.72 -4.51
CA THR A 164 10.06 16.92 -5.90
C THR A 164 10.22 15.59 -6.62
N HIS A 165 10.63 15.64 -7.87
CA HIS A 165 10.86 14.46 -8.67
C HIS A 165 12.19 14.53 -9.41
N TYR A 166 12.78 13.36 -9.64
CA TYR A 166 13.90 13.23 -10.59
C TYR A 166 13.56 12.16 -11.63
N ARG A 167 14.21 12.24 -12.77
CA ARG A 167 14.07 11.23 -13.84
C ARG A 167 15.27 10.28 -13.84
N ARG A 168 14.99 8.98 -13.89
CA ARG A 168 16.02 7.95 -14.07
C ARG A 168 15.49 6.87 -15.02
N GLY A 169 16.19 6.64 -16.12
CA GLY A 169 15.76 5.70 -17.16
C GLY A 169 14.38 6.03 -17.72
N GLY A 170 14.08 7.32 -17.96
CA GLY A 170 12.79 7.79 -18.48
C GLY A 170 11.63 7.80 -17.46
N LYS A 171 11.79 7.19 -16.29
CA LYS A 171 10.75 7.12 -15.26
C LYS A 171 10.88 8.27 -14.26
N LYS A 172 9.76 8.98 -14.01
CA LYS A 172 9.64 9.99 -12.95
C LYS A 172 9.60 9.28 -11.60
N ARG A 173 10.46 9.69 -10.66
CA ARG A 173 10.55 9.12 -9.31
C ARG A 173 10.49 10.21 -8.28
N ARG A 174 9.68 10.02 -7.23
CA ARG A 174 9.58 10.95 -6.11
C ARG A 174 10.90 11.00 -5.33
N CYS A 175 11.31 12.19 -4.95
CA CYS A 175 12.39 12.49 -4.02
C CYS A 175 12.04 13.76 -3.26
N TYR A 176 12.92 14.18 -2.38
CA TYR A 176 12.74 15.36 -1.56
C TYR A 176 14.00 16.19 -1.59
N ARG A 177 13.85 17.51 -1.74
CA ARG A 177 14.97 18.47 -1.70
C ARG A 177 15.11 18.97 -0.26
N VAL A 178 16.26 18.79 0.33
CA VAL A 178 16.60 19.30 1.67
C VAL A 178 16.67 20.83 1.61
N ALA A 179 15.97 21.51 2.53
CA ALA A 179 15.87 22.96 2.50
C ALA A 179 17.24 23.65 2.76
N GLU A 180 18.04 23.09 3.65
CA GLU A 180 19.31 23.66 4.09
C GLU A 180 20.42 23.49 3.06
N THR A 181 20.48 22.35 2.39
CA THR A 181 21.61 22.01 1.50
C THR A 181 21.24 21.97 0.01
N GLY A 182 19.96 21.95 -0.31
CA GLY A 182 19.48 21.72 -1.67
C GLY A 182 19.66 20.28 -2.18
N SER A 183 20.25 19.40 -1.38
CA SER A 183 20.51 18.00 -1.74
C SER A 183 19.22 17.22 -1.96
N LEU A 184 19.25 16.24 -2.88
CA LEU A 184 18.10 15.36 -3.13
C LEU A 184 18.23 14.10 -2.28
N VAL A 185 17.19 13.81 -1.53
CA VAL A 185 17.10 12.61 -0.68
C VAL A 185 15.88 11.77 -1.03
N ARG A 186 15.97 10.48 -0.78
CA ARG A 186 14.81 9.58 -0.84
C ARG A 186 14.33 9.30 0.57
N LEU A 187 13.07 9.64 0.83
CA LEU A 187 12.41 9.31 2.06
C LEU A 187 11.43 8.16 1.82
N SER A 188 11.39 7.23 2.74
CA SER A 188 10.34 6.21 2.78
C SER A 188 9.02 6.86 3.21
N LYS A 189 7.88 6.24 2.89
CA LYS A 189 6.59 6.72 3.39
C LYS A 189 6.57 6.76 4.93
N SER A 190 7.20 5.80 5.60
CA SER A 190 7.32 5.79 7.06
C SER A 190 8.10 6.97 7.64
N SER A 191 9.09 7.49 6.91
CA SER A 191 9.83 8.70 7.33
C SER A 191 8.96 9.97 7.29
N LEU A 192 7.81 9.92 6.62
CA LEU A 192 6.84 11.00 6.54
C LEU A 192 5.73 10.89 7.61
N ALA A 193 5.74 9.83 8.42
CA ALA A 193 4.76 9.67 9.49
C ALA A 193 4.84 10.85 10.46
N GLY A 194 3.69 11.44 10.79
CA GLY A 194 3.61 12.60 11.68
C GLY A 194 4.20 13.89 11.10
N SER A 195 4.60 13.92 9.83
CA SER A 195 5.09 15.14 9.18
C SER A 195 3.96 16.16 8.96
N GLN A 196 4.33 17.44 8.84
CA GLN A 196 3.41 18.55 8.68
C GLN A 196 3.68 19.29 7.37
N LEU A 197 2.63 19.59 6.62
CA LEU A 197 2.71 20.50 5.48
C LEU A 197 2.92 21.94 5.99
N LEU A 198 4.00 22.57 5.56
CA LEU A 198 4.30 23.97 5.88
C LEU A 198 3.73 24.93 4.85
N SER A 199 3.88 24.61 3.58
CA SER A 199 3.35 25.37 2.45
C SER A 199 3.25 24.47 1.22
N SER A 200 2.38 24.85 0.28
CA SER A 200 2.27 24.21 -1.01
C SER A 200 2.44 25.29 -2.08
N GLU A 201 3.38 25.10 -3.00
CA GLU A 201 3.58 26.02 -4.15
C GLU A 201 2.49 25.85 -5.24
N LYS A 202 1.35 25.29 -4.89
CA LYS A 202 0.19 25.22 -5.76
C LYS A 202 -0.38 26.62 -5.97
N GLY A 203 0.02 27.28 -7.03
CA GLY A 203 -0.59 28.55 -7.45
C GLY A 203 0.32 29.54 -8.12
N GLU A 204 1.62 29.45 -8.01
CA GLU A 204 2.54 30.22 -8.85
C GLU A 204 3.01 29.35 -10.01
N ALA A 205 2.33 29.47 -11.16
CA ALA A 205 2.93 29.05 -12.41
C ALA A 205 4.29 29.74 -12.51
N SER A 206 5.35 28.94 -12.59
CA SER A 206 6.72 29.48 -12.71
C SER A 206 6.71 30.60 -13.76
N PRO A 207 7.16 31.82 -13.45
CA PRO A 207 7.16 32.93 -14.40
C PRO A 207 7.85 32.57 -15.71
N ILE A 208 8.83 31.65 -15.66
CA ILE A 208 9.59 31.14 -16.81
C ILE A 208 8.72 30.36 -17.80
N LEU A 209 7.65 29.67 -17.36
CA LEU A 209 6.75 28.96 -18.26
C LEU A 209 5.69 29.89 -18.86
N ALA A 210 5.29 30.93 -18.15
CA ALA A 210 4.36 31.94 -18.69
C ALA A 210 5.02 32.74 -19.83
N GLU A 211 6.31 33.11 -19.74
CA GLU A 211 7.04 33.76 -20.81
C GLU A 211 7.27 32.85 -22.04
N PHE A 212 7.45 31.54 -21.84
CA PHE A 212 7.64 30.59 -22.94
C PHE A 212 6.42 30.38 -23.81
N PHE A 213 5.22 30.53 -23.23
CA PHE A 213 3.94 30.42 -23.96
C PHE A 213 3.40 31.75 -24.44
N ALA A 214 3.81 32.88 -23.87
CA ALA A 214 3.44 34.23 -24.33
C ALA A 214 4.19 34.66 -25.61
N GLY A 215 5.34 34.02 -25.92
CA GLY A 215 6.16 34.34 -27.09
C GLY A 215 5.80 33.67 -28.42
N ARG A 216 4.77 32.79 -28.44
CA ARG A 216 4.25 32.22 -29.70
C ARG A 216 2.94 32.89 -30.05
N GLY A 217 3.06 34.15 -30.50
CA GLY A 217 2.00 34.89 -31.16
C GLY A 217 1.58 34.19 -32.45
N ALA A 218 0.32 34.25 -32.71
CA ALA A 218 -0.36 33.86 -33.91
C ALA A 218 0.23 34.57 -35.13
N ASP A 219 1.07 33.87 -35.88
CA ASP A 219 1.39 34.18 -37.29
C ASP A 219 2.06 32.92 -37.85
N ASP A 220 1.27 32.09 -38.47
CA ASP A 220 1.64 31.23 -39.61
C ASP A 220 0.43 30.28 -39.92
N ALA A 221 -0.57 30.86 -40.62
CA ALA A 221 -1.48 30.08 -41.43
C ALA A 221 -0.91 30.13 -42.89
N PRO A 222 -0.60 28.99 -43.49
CA PRO A 222 -0.28 28.97 -44.92
C PRO A 222 -1.52 29.13 -45.80
N PRO A 223 -1.34 29.61 -47.05
CA PRO A 223 -2.39 30.00 -47.96
C PRO A 223 -3.22 28.85 -48.50
#